data_730cec51e13b3a153bfa4776cf484343
#
_entry.id   730cec51e13b3a153bfa4776cf484343
#
_cell.length_a   1.000
_cell.length_b   1.000
_cell.length_c   1.000
_cell.angle_alpha   90.00
_cell.angle_beta   90.00
_cell.angle_gamma   90.00
#
_symmetry.space_group_name_H-M   'P 1'
#
loop_
_entity.id
_entity.type
_entity.pdbx_description
1 polymer ?
#
loop_
_entity_poly.entity_id
_entity_poly.type
_entity_poly.pdbx_seq_one_letter_code
_entity_poly.pdbx_strand_id
1 'polypeptide(L)'
;VFKNLTVFRIGPDWAADLLQAEAALDKDRFVECGATQQQSAGWVAPRGPAEAPLLESIAGQWLMRLMVEQRVVPGAVVKRRTDEIADQLEQSTGRRPGRKQTKELKEQALLELLPQAFTKRGSIDVWLSPTDRWLIVDTGSATRADEVVTLLVKALPGLSVQALHTNESPAAVMSDWLLSGEPAADFTVDRECELKTPDEMKSVVRYARHPLDIEEVREHIRQGKVPTRLALTWNARISFTLTDLLQIRRIEFLDGVFEDDASVSKEERFDADAAIATAELRRLLPALVEALGGEHLPAS
;
A
#
# COMPACT_ATOMS: atom_id res chain seq x y z
N VAL A 1 -2.45 -5.81 -12.29
CA VAL A 1 -2.83 -6.78 -11.25
C VAL A 1 -2.20 -6.36 -9.94
N PHE A 2 -2.93 -6.49 -8.83
CA PHE A 2 -2.55 -6.05 -7.49
C PHE A 2 -1.32 -6.80 -6.97
N LYS A 3 -0.41 -6.06 -6.31
CA LYS A 3 0.85 -6.61 -5.75
C LYS A 3 0.96 -6.48 -4.24
N ASN A 4 0.39 -5.40 -3.68
CA ASN A 4 0.46 -5.14 -2.24
C ASN A 4 -0.86 -4.53 -1.79
N LEU A 5 -1.57 -5.18 -0.88
CA LEU A 5 -2.86 -4.68 -0.43
C LEU A 5 -2.76 -4.12 0.97
N THR A 6 -3.24 -2.90 1.12
CA THR A 6 -3.70 -2.34 2.39
C THR A 6 -5.23 -2.29 2.32
N VAL A 7 -5.88 -2.96 3.26
CA VAL A 7 -7.32 -3.22 3.22
C VAL A 7 -8.04 -2.35 4.23
N PHE A 8 -9.14 -1.76 3.80
CA PHE A 8 -10.01 -0.94 4.63
C PHE A 8 -11.45 -1.42 4.51
N ARG A 9 -12.24 -1.15 5.54
CA ARG A 9 -13.67 -1.39 5.57
C ARG A 9 -14.43 -0.09 5.26
N ILE A 10 -15.41 -0.16 4.38
CA ILE A 10 -16.32 0.95 4.07
C ILE A 10 -17.48 0.93 5.08
N GLY A 11 -17.79 2.07 5.64
CA GLY A 11 -18.89 2.24 6.61
C GLY A 11 -20.27 1.90 6.01
N PRO A 12 -21.22 1.43 6.83
CA PRO A 12 -22.49 0.88 6.37
C PRO A 12 -23.39 1.89 5.66
N ASP A 13 -23.31 3.15 6.00
CA ASP A 13 -24.24 4.18 5.54
C ASP A 13 -23.92 4.77 4.15
N TRP A 14 -22.73 4.45 3.62
CA TRP A 14 -22.35 4.95 2.30
C TRP A 14 -23.05 4.17 1.19
N ALA A 15 -23.78 4.88 0.34
CA ALA A 15 -24.43 4.35 -0.85
C ALA A 15 -23.55 4.56 -2.07
N ALA A 16 -23.19 3.47 -2.75
CA ALA A 16 -22.35 3.51 -3.94
C ALA A 16 -23.18 3.95 -5.16
N ASP A 17 -22.80 5.08 -5.77
CA ASP A 17 -23.33 5.56 -7.05
C ASP A 17 -22.16 5.77 -8.01
N LEU A 18 -22.12 4.95 -9.08
CA LEU A 18 -21.02 4.93 -10.03
C LEU A 18 -20.88 6.26 -10.78
N LEU A 19 -21.99 6.85 -11.21
CA LEU A 19 -21.98 8.09 -11.99
C LEU A 19 -21.56 9.28 -11.14
N GLN A 20 -22.05 9.35 -9.91
CA GLN A 20 -21.64 10.39 -8.97
C GLN A 20 -20.15 10.25 -8.59
N ALA A 21 -19.69 9.02 -8.38
CA ALA A 21 -18.28 8.75 -8.07
C ALA A 21 -17.36 9.14 -9.22
N GLU A 22 -17.68 8.76 -10.46
CA GLU A 22 -16.93 9.17 -11.64
C GLU A 22 -16.86 10.70 -11.78
N ALA A 23 -17.99 11.38 -11.67
CA ALA A 23 -18.05 12.84 -11.73
C ALA A 23 -17.31 13.54 -10.59
N ALA A 24 -17.21 12.88 -9.43
CA ALA A 24 -16.45 13.39 -8.29
C ALA A 24 -14.95 13.26 -8.51
N LEU A 25 -14.47 12.12 -9.01
CA LEU A 25 -13.06 11.88 -9.33
C LEU A 25 -12.59 12.81 -10.46
N ASP A 26 -13.44 13.14 -11.40
CA ASP A 26 -13.12 14.03 -12.54
C ASP A 26 -12.71 15.44 -12.09
N LYS A 27 -13.20 15.92 -10.95
CA LYS A 27 -12.83 17.22 -10.36
C LYS A 27 -11.38 17.25 -9.85
N ASP A 28 -10.87 16.10 -9.45
CA ASP A 28 -9.50 15.92 -8.93
C ASP A 28 -8.65 15.07 -9.92
N ARG A 29 -8.87 15.29 -11.24
CA ARG A 29 -8.08 14.66 -12.31
C ARG A 29 -6.62 15.08 -12.18
N PHE A 30 -5.72 14.17 -12.50
CA PHE A 30 -4.27 14.43 -12.36
C PHE A 30 -3.82 15.60 -13.23
N VAL A 31 -3.06 16.48 -12.59
CA VAL A 31 -2.34 17.59 -13.23
C VAL A 31 -0.87 17.50 -12.80
N GLU A 32 0.03 17.72 -13.76
CA GLU A 32 1.47 17.68 -13.51
C GLU A 32 1.92 18.74 -12.49
N CYS A 33 3.00 18.45 -11.78
CA CYS A 33 3.58 19.35 -10.80
C CYS A 33 3.97 20.71 -11.43
N GLY A 34 3.44 21.80 -10.91
CA GLY A 34 3.94 23.13 -11.20
C GLY A 34 5.41 23.31 -10.82
N ALA A 35 6.07 24.35 -11.33
CA ALA A 35 7.51 24.60 -11.14
C ALA A 35 7.94 24.66 -9.67
N THR A 36 7.09 25.21 -8.81
CA THR A 36 7.35 25.38 -7.37
C THR A 36 6.61 24.37 -6.48
N GLN A 37 5.87 23.44 -7.11
CA GLN A 37 5.10 22.42 -6.41
C GLN A 37 5.97 21.19 -6.18
N GLN A 38 6.05 20.72 -4.94
CA GLN A 38 6.86 19.56 -4.58
C GLN A 38 6.22 18.23 -5.00
N GLN A 39 4.88 18.15 -4.91
CA GLN A 39 4.10 16.94 -5.25
C GLN A 39 2.76 17.35 -5.85
N SER A 40 2.29 16.56 -6.80
CA SER A 40 0.92 16.58 -7.31
C SER A 40 0.35 15.17 -7.26
N ALA A 41 -0.94 15.04 -6.94
CA ALA A 41 -1.66 13.78 -7.00
C ALA A 41 -3.05 14.01 -7.62
N GLY A 42 -3.52 13.05 -8.37
CA GLY A 42 -4.84 13.12 -9.01
C GLY A 42 -5.20 11.82 -9.72
N TRP A 43 -6.47 11.71 -10.11
CA TRP A 43 -7.00 10.49 -10.71
C TRP A 43 -6.68 10.42 -12.21
N VAL A 44 -6.35 9.22 -12.67
CA VAL A 44 -6.11 8.88 -14.08
C VAL A 44 -6.89 7.62 -14.44
N ALA A 45 -7.16 7.45 -15.73
CA ALA A 45 -7.83 6.25 -16.22
C ALA A 45 -7.00 4.98 -15.91
N PRO A 46 -7.56 3.95 -15.25
CA PRO A 46 -6.84 2.73 -14.91
C PRO A 46 -6.41 1.93 -16.16
N ARG A 47 -7.12 2.04 -17.29
CA ARG A 47 -6.74 1.42 -18.57
C ARG A 47 -5.58 2.11 -19.26
N GLY A 48 -5.31 3.37 -18.97
CA GLY A 48 -4.20 4.14 -19.54
C GLY A 48 -4.59 5.29 -20.48
N PRO A 49 -5.48 5.14 -21.53
CA PRO A 49 -5.88 6.24 -22.36
C PRO A 49 -6.51 7.38 -21.55
N ALA A 50 -6.15 8.62 -21.88
CA ALA A 50 -6.60 9.79 -21.10
C ALA A 50 -8.12 10.04 -21.18
N GLU A 51 -8.74 9.59 -22.25
CA GLU A 51 -10.18 9.72 -22.53
C GLU A 51 -11.02 8.61 -21.90
N ALA A 52 -10.36 7.55 -21.36
CA ALA A 52 -11.06 6.46 -20.70
C ALA A 52 -11.62 6.92 -19.35
N PRO A 53 -12.66 6.24 -18.82
CA PRO A 53 -13.21 6.54 -17.51
C PRO A 53 -12.16 6.48 -16.39
N LEU A 54 -12.30 7.33 -15.38
CA LEU A 54 -11.45 7.30 -14.16
C LEU A 54 -11.87 6.18 -13.22
N LEU A 55 -13.11 5.72 -13.36
CA LEU A 55 -13.72 4.68 -12.57
C LEU A 55 -14.26 3.58 -13.48
N GLU A 56 -13.62 2.43 -13.48
CA GLU A 56 -14.04 1.26 -14.24
C GLU A 56 -14.83 0.30 -13.36
N SER A 57 -16.01 -0.12 -13.83
CA SER A 57 -16.80 -1.15 -13.14
C SER A 57 -16.71 -2.46 -13.89
N ILE A 58 -15.95 -3.42 -13.33
CA ILE A 58 -15.73 -4.74 -13.90
C ILE A 58 -16.29 -5.79 -12.96
N ALA A 59 -17.25 -6.58 -13.41
CA ALA A 59 -17.96 -7.57 -12.59
C ALA A 59 -18.48 -6.98 -11.25
N GLY A 60 -18.94 -5.72 -11.26
CA GLY A 60 -19.43 -5.02 -10.08
C GLY A 60 -18.33 -4.51 -9.13
N GLN A 61 -17.07 -4.69 -9.50
CA GLN A 61 -15.92 -4.18 -8.76
C GLN A 61 -15.45 -2.87 -9.38
N TRP A 62 -15.15 -1.88 -8.57
CA TRP A 62 -14.74 -0.56 -9.02
C TRP A 62 -13.23 -0.41 -8.97
N LEU A 63 -12.63 -0.09 -10.10
CA LEU A 63 -11.19 0.10 -10.24
C LEU A 63 -10.88 1.55 -10.57
N MET A 64 -9.92 2.10 -9.88
CA MET A 64 -9.45 3.48 -10.01
C MET A 64 -7.92 3.48 -9.96
N ARG A 65 -7.31 4.55 -10.44
CA ARG A 65 -5.86 4.74 -10.36
C ARG A 65 -5.52 6.15 -9.96
N LEU A 66 -4.79 6.29 -8.86
CA LEU A 66 -4.20 7.55 -8.45
C LEU A 66 -2.80 7.68 -9.06
N MET A 67 -2.54 8.78 -9.76
CA MET A 67 -1.21 9.18 -10.20
C MET A 67 -0.62 10.13 -9.16
N VAL A 68 0.62 9.90 -8.78
CA VAL A 68 1.39 10.78 -7.92
C VAL A 68 2.67 11.19 -8.65
N GLU A 69 2.88 12.47 -8.80
CA GLU A 69 4.11 13.03 -9.33
C GLU A 69 4.83 13.82 -8.24
N GLN A 70 6.11 13.60 -8.11
CA GLN A 70 6.95 14.24 -7.11
C GLN A 70 8.22 14.79 -7.75
N ARG A 71 8.57 16.03 -7.43
CA ARG A 71 9.87 16.60 -7.78
C ARG A 71 10.94 16.08 -6.83
N VAL A 72 11.99 15.48 -7.38
CA VAL A 72 13.04 14.82 -6.61
C VAL A 72 14.28 15.72 -6.58
N VAL A 73 14.53 16.36 -5.43
CA VAL A 73 15.77 17.07 -5.17
C VAL A 73 16.64 16.20 -4.25
N PRO A 74 17.81 15.72 -4.70
CA PRO A 74 18.68 14.90 -3.85
C PRO A 74 19.07 15.64 -2.56
N GLY A 75 18.96 14.97 -1.42
CA GLY A 75 19.24 15.58 -0.11
C GLY A 75 20.64 16.19 0.02
N ALA A 76 21.65 15.61 -0.67
CA ALA A 76 22.99 16.15 -0.72
C ALA A 76 23.06 17.52 -1.43
N VAL A 77 22.25 17.72 -2.49
CA VAL A 77 22.18 18.98 -3.22
C VAL A 77 21.48 20.05 -2.38
N VAL A 78 20.37 19.68 -1.71
CA VAL A 78 19.68 20.58 -0.77
C VAL A 78 20.63 21.00 0.37
N LYS A 79 21.36 20.03 0.95
CA LYS A 79 22.32 20.31 2.01
C LYS A 79 23.39 21.31 1.55
N ARG A 80 24.05 21.04 0.41
CA ARG A 80 25.07 21.91 -0.14
C ARG A 80 24.54 23.35 -0.34
N ARG A 81 23.35 23.49 -0.94
CA ARG A 81 22.72 24.79 -1.15
C ARG A 81 22.39 25.48 0.17
N THR A 82 21.93 24.74 1.17
CA THR A 82 21.67 25.26 2.53
C THR A 82 22.94 25.77 3.16
N ASP A 83 24.06 25.06 3.06
CA ASP A 83 25.37 25.45 3.59
C ASP A 83 25.86 26.72 2.89
N GLU A 84 25.75 26.82 1.55
CA GLU A 84 26.10 28.05 0.79
C GLU A 84 25.30 29.28 1.26
N ILE A 85 23.98 29.13 1.47
CA ILE A 85 23.16 30.26 1.99
C ILE A 85 23.53 30.61 3.42
N ALA A 86 23.84 29.61 4.25
CA ALA A 86 24.27 29.83 5.63
C ALA A 86 25.59 30.59 5.71
N ASP A 87 26.58 30.24 4.86
CA ASP A 87 27.87 30.92 4.79
C ASP A 87 27.73 32.39 4.32
N GLN A 88 26.86 32.64 3.33
CA GLN A 88 26.53 34.00 2.88
C GLN A 88 25.88 34.82 3.99
N LEU A 89 24.99 34.22 4.76
CA LEU A 89 24.35 34.89 5.90
C LEU A 89 25.36 35.18 7.01
N GLU A 90 26.27 34.26 7.31
CA GLU A 90 27.35 34.47 8.30
C GLU A 90 28.28 35.59 7.87
N GLN A 91 28.68 35.67 6.60
CA GLN A 91 29.48 36.76 6.05
C GLN A 91 28.80 38.14 6.16
N SER A 92 27.50 38.20 5.95
CA SER A 92 26.73 39.43 5.96
C SER A 92 26.34 39.90 7.37
N THR A 93 26.10 38.97 8.30
CA THR A 93 25.60 39.27 9.65
C THR A 93 26.65 39.10 10.75
N GLY A 94 27.80 38.48 10.44
CA GLY A 94 28.82 38.10 11.42
C GLY A 94 28.42 36.98 12.38
N ARG A 95 27.29 36.30 12.12
CA ARG A 95 26.73 35.31 13.03
C ARG A 95 26.26 34.05 12.30
N ARG A 96 26.67 32.90 12.77
CA ARG A 96 26.25 31.61 12.20
C ARG A 96 24.77 31.29 12.51
N PRO A 97 23.99 30.78 11.54
CA PRO A 97 22.58 30.45 11.76
C PRO A 97 22.38 29.41 12.86
N GLY A 98 21.42 29.64 13.74
CA GLY A 98 20.98 28.65 14.73
C GLY A 98 20.08 27.57 14.13
N ARG A 99 19.75 26.51 14.91
CA ARG A 99 18.96 25.36 14.44
C ARG A 99 17.66 25.71 13.73
N LYS A 100 16.89 26.68 14.26
CA LYS A 100 15.63 27.12 13.66
C LYS A 100 15.88 27.76 12.29
N GLN A 101 16.82 28.65 12.24
CA GLN A 101 17.19 29.37 11.02
C GLN A 101 17.76 28.42 9.96
N THR A 102 18.58 27.44 10.35
CA THR A 102 19.06 26.38 9.42
C THR A 102 17.94 25.59 8.80
N LYS A 103 16.85 25.34 9.54
CA LYS A 103 15.65 24.66 8.98
C LYS A 103 14.96 25.52 7.93
N GLU A 104 14.80 26.81 8.20
CA GLU A 104 14.21 27.78 7.25
C GLU A 104 15.08 27.92 5.98
N LEU A 105 16.41 27.99 6.14
CA LEU A 105 17.35 28.01 5.00
C LEU A 105 17.28 26.73 4.16
N LYS A 106 17.04 25.58 4.80
CA LYS A 106 16.84 24.30 4.07
C LYS A 106 15.55 24.31 3.25
N GLU A 107 14.47 24.85 3.79
CA GLU A 107 13.20 25.02 3.07
C GLU A 107 13.37 26.00 1.90
N GLN A 108 14.07 27.10 2.10
CA GLN A 108 14.40 28.04 1.04
C GLN A 108 15.26 27.40 -0.06
N ALA A 109 16.32 26.68 0.30
CA ALA A 109 17.18 25.97 -0.64
C ALA A 109 16.38 24.96 -1.48
N LEU A 110 15.44 24.24 -0.85
CA LEU A 110 14.56 23.30 -1.54
C LEU A 110 13.68 24.03 -2.57
N LEU A 111 13.04 25.13 -2.19
CA LEU A 111 12.18 25.92 -3.10
C LEU A 111 12.97 26.50 -4.28
N GLU A 112 14.21 26.92 -4.08
CA GLU A 112 15.09 27.41 -5.17
C GLU A 112 15.46 26.31 -6.16
N LEU A 113 15.58 25.04 -5.69
CA LEU A 113 15.99 23.90 -6.49
C LEU A 113 14.83 23.19 -7.19
N LEU A 114 13.59 23.31 -6.67
CA LEU A 114 12.42 22.63 -7.22
C LEU A 114 12.19 22.88 -8.71
N PRO A 115 12.30 24.09 -9.27
CA PRO A 115 12.05 24.34 -10.69
C PRO A 115 12.97 23.53 -11.64
N GLN A 116 14.16 23.18 -11.17
CA GLN A 116 15.17 22.44 -11.92
C GLN A 116 15.17 20.94 -11.61
N ALA A 117 14.31 20.50 -10.67
CA ALA A 117 14.26 19.12 -10.24
C ALA A 117 13.54 18.23 -11.27
N PHE A 118 14.06 17.02 -11.47
CA PHE A 118 13.37 15.99 -12.23
C PHE A 118 12.11 15.54 -11.51
N THR A 119 11.07 15.22 -12.28
CA THR A 119 9.85 14.63 -11.75
C THR A 119 9.94 13.09 -11.78
N LYS A 120 9.41 12.46 -10.74
CA LYS A 120 9.18 11.02 -10.67
C LYS A 120 7.69 10.78 -10.54
N ARG A 121 7.13 9.98 -11.44
CA ARG A 121 5.74 9.53 -11.40
C ARG A 121 5.64 8.13 -10.85
N GLY A 122 4.58 7.87 -10.11
CA GLY A 122 4.17 6.56 -9.67
C GLY A 122 2.65 6.49 -9.63
N SER A 123 2.09 5.31 -9.90
CA SER A 123 0.66 5.08 -9.81
C SER A 123 0.33 4.13 -8.67
N ILE A 124 -0.86 4.28 -8.11
CA ILE A 124 -1.43 3.43 -7.08
C ILE A 124 -2.79 2.96 -7.58
N ASP A 125 -2.95 1.66 -7.75
CA ASP A 125 -4.22 1.07 -8.10
C ASP A 125 -5.11 0.97 -6.86
N VAL A 126 -6.39 1.27 -7.05
CA VAL A 126 -7.39 1.27 -5.99
C VAL A 126 -8.56 0.43 -6.44
N TRP A 127 -8.98 -0.48 -5.58
CA TRP A 127 -10.13 -1.32 -5.80
C TRP A 127 -11.15 -1.08 -4.68
N LEU A 128 -12.37 -0.76 -5.07
CA LEU A 128 -13.52 -0.64 -4.18
C LEU A 128 -14.55 -1.70 -4.54
N SER A 129 -14.92 -2.52 -3.56
CA SER A 129 -16.02 -3.48 -3.67
C SER A 129 -17.26 -2.91 -2.97
N PRO A 130 -18.25 -2.40 -3.70
CA PRO A 130 -19.45 -1.84 -3.09
C PRO A 130 -20.26 -2.89 -2.33
N THR A 131 -20.31 -4.10 -2.86
CA THR A 131 -21.08 -5.22 -2.28
C THR A 131 -20.43 -5.76 -1.01
N ASP A 132 -19.12 -6.00 -1.05
CA ASP A 132 -18.39 -6.58 0.09
C ASP A 132 -17.93 -5.51 1.08
N ARG A 133 -18.09 -4.24 0.72
CA ARG A 133 -17.70 -3.05 1.52
C ARG A 133 -16.20 -3.03 1.85
N TRP A 134 -15.40 -3.36 0.85
CA TRP A 134 -13.95 -3.29 0.92
C TRP A 134 -13.44 -2.10 0.11
N LEU A 135 -12.46 -1.39 0.66
CA LEU A 135 -11.59 -0.49 -0.07
C LEU A 135 -10.17 -1.04 0.04
N ILE A 136 -9.55 -1.33 -1.08
CA ILE A 136 -8.23 -1.90 -1.18
C ILE A 136 -7.32 -0.95 -1.94
N VAL A 137 -6.16 -0.64 -1.36
CA VAL A 137 -5.15 0.22 -1.97
C VAL A 137 -3.91 -0.62 -2.26
N ASP A 138 -3.48 -0.65 -3.54
CA ASP A 138 -2.30 -1.42 -3.96
C ASP A 138 -1.01 -0.71 -3.56
N THR A 139 -0.73 -0.74 -2.28
CA THR A 139 0.52 -0.19 -1.73
C THR A 139 0.93 -0.89 -0.45
N GLY A 140 2.23 -1.07 -0.27
CA GLY A 140 2.81 -1.50 1.01
C GLY A 140 3.19 -0.33 1.94
N SER A 141 2.86 0.91 1.58
CA SER A 141 3.16 2.12 2.38
C SER A 141 1.90 2.62 3.05
N ALA A 142 1.85 2.63 4.38
CA ALA A 142 0.74 3.16 5.15
C ALA A 142 0.46 4.64 4.80
N THR A 143 1.51 5.46 4.71
CA THR A 143 1.38 6.88 4.35
C THR A 143 0.71 7.09 2.99
N ARG A 144 1.06 6.26 1.99
CA ARG A 144 0.42 6.33 0.67
C ARG A 144 -1.01 5.82 0.68
N ALA A 145 -1.30 4.80 1.47
CA ALA A 145 -2.67 4.32 1.65
C ALA A 145 -3.54 5.40 2.29
N ASP A 146 -3.06 6.07 3.32
CA ASP A 146 -3.75 7.18 3.98
C ASP A 146 -3.97 8.38 3.05
N GLU A 147 -3.01 8.68 2.17
CA GLU A 147 -3.15 9.72 1.13
C GLU A 147 -4.30 9.39 0.17
N VAL A 148 -4.35 8.15 -0.33
CA VAL A 148 -5.44 7.67 -1.20
C VAL A 148 -6.80 7.75 -0.50
N VAL A 149 -6.88 7.23 0.73
CA VAL A 149 -8.12 7.25 1.54
C VAL A 149 -8.60 8.69 1.76
N THR A 150 -7.68 9.60 2.09
CA THR A 150 -8.00 11.02 2.32
C THR A 150 -8.59 11.67 1.06
N LEU A 151 -8.00 11.40 -0.11
CA LEU A 151 -8.49 11.92 -1.38
C LEU A 151 -9.87 11.35 -1.74
N LEU A 152 -10.08 10.04 -1.51
CA LEU A 152 -11.39 9.41 -1.78
C LEU A 152 -12.48 9.92 -0.84
N VAL A 153 -12.21 10.01 0.46
CA VAL A 153 -13.19 10.52 1.43
C VAL A 153 -13.56 11.98 1.14
N LYS A 154 -12.60 12.78 0.68
CA LYS A 154 -12.85 14.16 0.25
C LYS A 154 -13.70 14.21 -1.02
N ALA A 155 -13.43 13.32 -1.99
CA ALA A 155 -14.12 13.31 -3.28
C ALA A 155 -15.53 12.70 -3.20
N LEU A 156 -15.72 11.64 -2.41
CA LEU A 156 -16.96 10.85 -2.35
C LEU A 156 -17.78 11.19 -1.09
N PRO A 157 -18.83 12.01 -1.19
CA PRO A 157 -19.61 12.43 -0.03
C PRO A 157 -20.19 11.24 0.72
N GLY A 158 -20.07 11.27 2.05
CA GLY A 158 -20.59 10.23 2.94
C GLY A 158 -19.73 8.96 3.01
N LEU A 159 -18.68 8.85 2.21
CA LEU A 159 -17.74 7.72 2.33
C LEU A 159 -17.02 7.79 3.67
N SER A 160 -17.22 6.78 4.50
CA SER A 160 -16.46 6.54 5.72
C SER A 160 -15.62 5.27 5.56
N VAL A 161 -14.39 5.34 6.00
CA VAL A 161 -13.41 4.27 5.81
C VAL A 161 -12.67 4.01 7.12
N GLN A 162 -12.52 2.75 7.48
CA GLN A 162 -11.78 2.30 8.67
C GLN A 162 -10.72 1.27 8.26
N ALA A 163 -9.56 1.29 8.91
CA ALA A 163 -8.59 0.21 8.73
C ALA A 163 -9.22 -1.13 9.15
N LEU A 164 -8.91 -2.18 8.41
CA LEU A 164 -9.32 -3.53 8.77
C LEU A 164 -8.58 -3.96 10.04
N HIS A 165 -9.31 -4.45 11.02
CA HIS A 165 -8.78 -5.06 12.23
C HIS A 165 -9.35 -6.45 12.41
N THR A 166 -8.57 -7.34 13.00
CA THR A 166 -8.95 -8.73 13.32
C THR A 166 -8.93 -8.96 14.83
N ASN A 167 -9.69 -9.93 15.31
CA ASN A 167 -9.78 -10.24 16.73
C ASN A 167 -8.45 -10.76 17.29
N GLU A 168 -7.69 -11.50 16.47
CA GLU A 168 -6.32 -11.91 16.79
C GLU A 168 -5.34 -11.10 15.95
N SER A 169 -4.20 -10.72 16.55
CA SER A 169 -3.17 -10.00 15.80
C SER A 169 -2.48 -10.94 14.80
N PRO A 170 -2.14 -10.46 13.59
CA PRO A 170 -1.40 -11.28 12.64
C PRO A 170 -0.10 -11.86 13.20
N ALA A 171 0.61 -11.10 14.04
CA ALA A 171 1.83 -11.57 14.67
C ALA A 171 1.59 -12.77 15.61
N ALA A 172 0.51 -12.78 16.37
CA ALA A 172 0.14 -13.89 17.26
C ALA A 172 -0.20 -15.14 16.45
N VAL A 173 -1.05 -15.01 15.44
CA VAL A 173 -1.46 -16.14 14.59
C VAL A 173 -0.29 -16.70 13.79
N MET A 174 0.56 -15.85 13.21
CA MET A 174 1.77 -16.29 12.52
C MET A 174 2.74 -17.01 13.47
N SER A 175 2.83 -16.58 14.75
CA SER A 175 3.63 -17.29 15.76
C SER A 175 3.08 -18.67 16.05
N ASP A 176 1.77 -18.79 16.19
CA ASP A 176 1.10 -20.08 16.43
C ASP A 176 1.32 -21.05 15.26
N TRP A 177 1.15 -20.62 14.03
CA TRP A 177 1.40 -21.43 12.83
C TRP A 177 2.86 -21.90 12.71
N LEU A 178 3.83 -21.06 13.09
CA LEU A 178 5.24 -21.43 13.07
C LEU A 178 5.62 -22.37 14.22
N LEU A 179 4.94 -22.26 15.38
CA LEU A 179 5.17 -23.14 16.53
C LEU A 179 4.52 -24.51 16.37
N SER A 180 3.26 -24.54 15.93
CA SER A 180 2.49 -25.77 15.75
C SER A 180 2.87 -26.51 14.45
N GLY A 181 3.25 -25.78 13.40
CA GLY A 181 3.37 -26.31 12.04
C GLY A 181 2.02 -26.54 11.36
N GLU A 182 0.91 -26.07 11.94
CA GLU A 182 -0.46 -26.28 11.48
C GLU A 182 -1.14 -24.94 11.20
N PRO A 183 -0.96 -24.33 10.00
CA PRO A 183 -1.70 -23.16 9.61
C PRO A 183 -3.18 -23.46 9.43
N ALA A 184 -4.02 -22.41 9.39
CA ALA A 184 -5.44 -22.55 9.11
C ALA A 184 -5.68 -23.28 7.78
N ALA A 185 -6.85 -23.93 7.64
CA ALA A 185 -7.24 -24.62 6.42
C ALA A 185 -7.03 -23.75 5.18
N ASP A 186 -6.63 -24.36 4.08
CA ASP A 186 -6.31 -23.71 2.80
C ASP A 186 -5.06 -22.82 2.78
N PHE A 187 -4.37 -22.61 3.92
CA PHE A 187 -3.11 -21.89 3.97
C PHE A 187 -1.92 -22.84 4.12
N THR A 188 -0.84 -22.51 3.45
CA THR A 188 0.45 -23.19 3.56
C THR A 188 1.51 -22.16 3.96
N VAL A 189 2.33 -22.49 4.93
CA VAL A 189 3.51 -21.68 5.30
C VAL A 189 4.63 -21.95 4.31
N ASP A 190 5.10 -20.91 3.65
CA ASP A 190 6.18 -20.98 2.68
C ASP A 190 7.56 -20.85 3.34
N ARG A 191 8.57 -20.53 2.54
CA ARG A 191 9.98 -20.62 2.92
C ARG A 191 10.63 -19.27 3.28
N GLU A 192 9.83 -18.26 3.65
CA GLU A 192 10.33 -16.93 4.04
C GLU A 192 9.62 -16.42 5.28
N CYS A 193 10.39 -15.98 6.28
CA CYS A 193 9.86 -15.22 7.40
C CYS A 193 10.87 -14.21 7.94
N GLU A 194 10.36 -13.20 8.62
CA GLU A 194 11.14 -12.24 9.41
C GLU A 194 10.62 -12.28 10.84
N LEU A 195 11.52 -12.55 11.79
CA LEU A 195 11.26 -12.54 13.22
C LEU A 195 12.01 -11.38 13.86
N LYS A 196 11.36 -10.64 14.76
CA LYS A 196 11.94 -9.46 15.40
C LYS A 196 11.63 -9.41 16.89
N THR A 197 12.61 -9.01 17.71
CA THR A 197 12.34 -8.72 19.13
C THR A 197 11.55 -7.41 19.25
N PRO A 198 10.53 -7.37 20.14
CA PRO A 198 9.77 -6.15 20.41
C PRO A 198 10.54 -5.11 21.24
N ASP A 199 11.68 -5.47 21.81
CA ASP A 199 12.53 -4.63 22.65
C ASP A 199 13.26 -3.51 21.89
N GLU A 200 13.98 -2.64 22.61
CA GLU A 200 14.74 -1.52 22.03
C GLU A 200 15.85 -1.98 21.08
N MET A 201 16.43 -3.16 21.31
CA MET A 201 17.51 -3.74 20.50
C MET A 201 17.02 -4.11 19.09
N LYS A 202 15.71 -4.42 18.93
CA LYS A 202 15.07 -4.76 17.66
C LYS A 202 15.86 -5.77 16.83
N SER A 203 16.43 -6.79 17.49
CA SER A 203 17.18 -7.83 16.78
C SER A 203 16.28 -8.54 15.76
N VAL A 204 16.80 -8.79 14.56
CA VAL A 204 16.04 -9.32 13.42
C VAL A 204 16.72 -10.60 12.95
N VAL A 205 15.92 -11.64 12.75
CA VAL A 205 16.30 -12.86 12.02
C VAL A 205 15.43 -12.99 10.79
N ARG A 206 16.05 -13.28 9.64
CA ARG A 206 15.36 -13.48 8.37
C ARG A 206 15.72 -14.82 7.79
N TYR A 207 14.70 -15.58 7.45
CA TYR A 207 14.82 -16.81 6.68
C TYR A 207 14.32 -16.52 5.26
N ALA A 208 15.12 -16.87 4.27
CA ALA A 208 14.79 -16.74 2.87
C ALA A 208 15.10 -18.05 2.14
N ARG A 209 14.12 -18.60 1.43
CA ARG A 209 14.20 -19.90 0.73
C ARG A 209 14.59 -21.06 1.63
N HIS A 210 14.25 -20.99 2.91
CA HIS A 210 14.63 -21.94 3.94
C HIS A 210 13.39 -22.62 4.55
N PRO A 211 13.39 -23.94 4.80
CA PRO A 211 12.31 -24.57 5.55
C PRO A 211 12.10 -23.86 6.90
N LEU A 212 10.85 -23.60 7.26
CA LEU A 212 10.52 -22.93 8.53
C LEU A 212 10.07 -23.92 9.62
N ASP A 213 9.74 -25.17 9.25
CA ASP A 213 9.42 -26.24 10.19
C ASP A 213 10.71 -26.84 10.80
N ILE A 214 11.43 -26.02 11.55
CA ILE A 214 12.69 -26.36 12.21
C ILE A 214 12.69 -25.82 13.64
N GLU A 215 13.42 -26.49 14.53
CA GLU A 215 13.48 -26.14 15.95
C GLU A 215 14.07 -24.73 16.18
N GLU A 216 14.99 -24.28 15.33
CA GLU A 216 15.61 -22.97 15.45
C GLU A 216 14.59 -21.82 15.31
N VAL A 217 13.63 -21.95 14.39
CA VAL A 217 12.54 -20.96 14.23
C VAL A 217 11.66 -20.93 15.47
N ARG A 218 11.29 -22.11 15.98
CA ARG A 218 10.48 -22.25 17.20
C ARG A 218 11.17 -21.66 18.41
N GLU A 219 12.47 -21.91 18.55
CA GLU A 219 13.27 -21.39 19.65
C GLU A 219 13.35 -19.85 19.64
N HIS A 220 13.50 -19.23 18.47
CA HIS A 220 13.45 -17.77 18.34
C HIS A 220 12.12 -17.19 18.84
N ILE A 221 11.01 -17.86 18.55
CA ILE A 221 9.68 -17.40 18.98
C ILE A 221 9.52 -17.61 20.50
N ARG A 222 9.95 -18.75 21.05
CA ARG A 222 9.94 -19.02 22.52
C ARG A 222 10.78 -18.02 23.30
N GLN A 223 11.85 -17.52 22.68
CA GLN A 223 12.70 -16.46 23.24
C GLN A 223 12.11 -15.05 23.10
N GLY A 224 10.88 -14.92 22.61
CA GLY A 224 10.14 -13.66 22.54
C GLY A 224 10.28 -12.89 21.24
N LYS A 225 10.88 -13.45 20.17
CA LYS A 225 10.77 -12.83 18.85
C LYS A 225 9.39 -13.07 18.28
N VAL A 226 8.85 -12.07 17.61
CA VAL A 226 7.55 -12.14 16.93
C VAL A 226 7.72 -12.07 15.42
N PRO A 227 6.90 -12.80 14.64
CA PRO A 227 6.89 -12.67 13.19
C PRO A 227 6.38 -11.29 12.79
N THR A 228 7.16 -10.58 12.00
CA THR A 228 6.76 -9.33 11.34
C THR A 228 6.40 -9.55 9.87
N ARG A 229 6.83 -10.69 9.31
CA ARG A 229 6.48 -11.14 7.95
C ARG A 229 6.50 -12.65 7.87
N LEU A 230 5.51 -13.20 7.19
CA LEU A 230 5.45 -14.62 6.88
C LEU A 230 4.94 -14.81 5.44
N ALA A 231 5.69 -15.57 4.65
CA ALA A 231 5.26 -15.96 3.31
C ALA A 231 4.27 -17.13 3.41
N LEU A 232 3.18 -17.01 2.70
CA LEU A 232 2.04 -17.92 2.71
C LEU A 232 1.56 -18.19 1.29
N THR A 233 1.02 -19.38 1.07
CA THR A 233 0.25 -19.70 -0.12
C THR A 233 -1.16 -20.08 0.30
N TRP A 234 -2.16 -19.48 -0.34
CA TRP A 234 -3.56 -19.80 -0.13
C TRP A 234 -4.11 -20.64 -1.26
N ASN A 235 -4.74 -21.78 -0.89
CA ASN A 235 -5.45 -22.69 -1.78
C ASN A 235 -4.66 -23.11 -3.05
N ALA A 236 -3.33 -23.14 -2.97
CA ALA A 236 -2.41 -23.34 -4.10
C ALA A 236 -2.67 -22.42 -5.32
N ARG A 237 -3.28 -21.24 -5.11
CA ARG A 237 -3.65 -20.28 -6.15
C ARG A 237 -2.99 -18.92 -6.00
N ILE A 238 -2.77 -18.47 -4.77
CA ILE A 238 -2.17 -17.15 -4.51
C ILE A 238 -1.07 -17.31 -3.47
N SER A 239 0.16 -16.91 -3.81
CA SER A 239 1.22 -16.72 -2.83
C SER A 239 1.33 -15.24 -2.44
N PHE A 240 1.68 -14.98 -1.19
CA PHE A 240 1.80 -13.63 -0.66
C PHE A 240 2.62 -13.61 0.63
N THR A 241 2.99 -12.42 1.08
CA THR A 241 3.59 -12.21 2.41
C THR A 241 2.62 -11.44 3.30
N LEU A 242 2.19 -12.07 4.39
CA LEU A 242 1.43 -11.40 5.45
C LEU A 242 2.39 -10.64 6.37
N THR A 243 2.01 -9.41 6.76
CA THR A 243 2.76 -8.62 7.74
C THR A 243 2.03 -8.54 9.09
N ASP A 244 2.75 -8.20 10.14
CA ASP A 244 2.21 -7.92 11.49
C ASP A 244 1.21 -6.75 11.51
N LEU A 245 1.24 -5.89 10.49
CA LEU A 245 0.31 -4.77 10.28
C LEU A 245 -0.88 -5.14 9.38
N LEU A 246 -1.17 -6.42 9.17
CA LEU A 246 -2.26 -6.90 8.32
C LEU A 246 -2.16 -6.41 6.86
N GLN A 247 -0.96 -6.20 6.34
CA GLN A 247 -0.73 -5.93 4.93
C GLN A 247 -0.44 -7.22 4.19
N ILE A 248 -1.00 -7.37 3.00
CA ILE A 248 -0.75 -8.50 2.09
C ILE A 248 0.21 -8.00 1.02
N ARG A 249 1.42 -8.50 1.02
CA ARG A 249 2.50 -8.02 0.15
C ARG A 249 2.99 -9.08 -0.81
N ARG A 250 3.59 -8.66 -1.91
CA ARG A 250 4.18 -9.56 -2.92
C ARG A 250 3.19 -10.63 -3.38
N ILE A 251 1.96 -10.20 -3.69
CA ILE A 251 0.95 -11.10 -4.21
C ILE A 251 1.40 -11.62 -5.57
N GLU A 252 1.33 -12.92 -5.72
CA GLU A 252 1.58 -13.64 -6.96
C GLU A 252 0.47 -14.66 -7.16
N PHE A 253 -0.21 -14.55 -8.29
CA PHE A 253 -1.19 -15.53 -8.71
C PHE A 253 -0.44 -16.68 -9.38
N LEU A 254 -0.66 -17.90 -8.88
CA LEU A 254 0.06 -19.07 -9.33
C LEU A 254 -0.50 -19.60 -10.66
N ASP A 255 0.23 -20.54 -11.28
CA ASP A 255 -0.14 -21.13 -12.56
C ASP A 255 -1.57 -21.65 -12.57
N GLY A 256 -2.29 -21.38 -13.68
CA GLY A 256 -3.68 -21.77 -13.86
C GLY A 256 -4.73 -20.80 -13.26
N VAL A 257 -4.32 -19.69 -12.65
CA VAL A 257 -5.26 -18.63 -12.23
C VAL A 257 -5.61 -17.73 -13.40
N PHE A 258 -4.62 -17.31 -14.19
CA PHE A 258 -4.84 -16.58 -15.43
C PHE A 258 -4.65 -17.51 -16.63
N GLU A 259 -5.55 -17.40 -17.62
CA GLU A 259 -5.40 -18.08 -18.90
C GLU A 259 -4.58 -17.18 -19.85
N ASP A 260 -3.46 -17.70 -20.34
CA ASP A 260 -2.65 -17.03 -21.36
C ASP A 260 -3.28 -17.25 -22.75
N ASP A 261 -4.29 -16.44 -23.10
CA ASP A 261 -4.79 -16.38 -24.47
C ASP A 261 -4.12 -15.21 -25.21
N ALA A 262 -3.17 -15.55 -26.09
CA ALA A 262 -2.46 -14.60 -26.92
C ALA A 262 -3.33 -13.90 -27.99
N SER A 263 -4.56 -14.38 -28.21
CA SER A 263 -5.49 -13.86 -29.22
C SER A 263 -6.36 -12.69 -28.72
N VAL A 264 -6.39 -12.43 -27.40
CA VAL A 264 -7.26 -11.44 -26.78
C VAL A 264 -6.66 -10.03 -26.88
N SER A 265 -7.48 -9.03 -27.22
CA SER A 265 -7.08 -7.63 -27.26
C SER A 265 -6.57 -7.15 -25.89
N LYS A 266 -5.77 -6.08 -25.89
CA LYS A 266 -5.25 -5.50 -24.63
C LYS A 266 -6.36 -5.02 -23.69
N GLU A 267 -7.47 -4.55 -24.25
CA GLU A 267 -8.62 -4.06 -23.50
C GLU A 267 -9.40 -5.21 -22.87
N GLU A 268 -9.70 -6.26 -23.64
CA GLU A 268 -10.36 -7.47 -23.15
C GLU A 268 -9.50 -8.18 -22.08
N ARG A 269 -8.17 -8.19 -22.25
CA ARG A 269 -7.23 -8.73 -21.25
C ARG A 269 -7.30 -7.93 -19.95
N PHE A 270 -7.40 -6.61 -19.99
CA PHE A 270 -7.54 -5.80 -18.78
C PHE A 270 -8.80 -6.19 -18.00
N ASP A 271 -9.95 -6.35 -18.69
CA ASP A 271 -11.21 -6.75 -18.06
C ASP A 271 -11.13 -8.15 -17.46
N ALA A 272 -10.58 -9.11 -18.22
CA ALA A 272 -10.43 -10.49 -17.78
C ALA A 272 -9.49 -10.58 -16.56
N ASP A 273 -8.31 -9.98 -16.64
CA ASP A 273 -7.33 -9.98 -15.54
C ASP A 273 -7.89 -9.32 -14.28
N ALA A 274 -8.60 -8.20 -14.44
CA ALA A 274 -9.22 -7.50 -13.32
C ALA A 274 -10.36 -8.32 -12.69
N ALA A 275 -11.21 -8.93 -13.51
CA ALA A 275 -12.30 -9.79 -13.04
C ALA A 275 -11.76 -11.01 -12.27
N ILE A 276 -10.76 -11.68 -12.82
CA ILE A 276 -10.14 -12.87 -12.21
C ILE A 276 -9.44 -12.48 -10.91
N ALA A 277 -8.58 -11.45 -10.95
CA ALA A 277 -7.83 -11.01 -9.78
C ALA A 277 -8.76 -10.60 -8.62
N THR A 278 -9.79 -9.80 -8.91
CA THR A 278 -10.74 -9.38 -7.87
C THR A 278 -11.58 -10.54 -7.36
N ALA A 279 -11.99 -11.49 -8.21
CA ALA A 279 -12.72 -12.68 -7.80
C ALA A 279 -11.90 -13.56 -6.85
N GLU A 280 -10.63 -13.80 -7.15
CA GLU A 280 -9.74 -14.59 -6.29
C GLU A 280 -9.46 -13.88 -4.96
N LEU A 281 -9.18 -12.58 -4.99
CA LEU A 281 -8.92 -11.80 -3.78
C LEU A 281 -10.17 -11.66 -2.90
N ARG A 282 -11.37 -11.60 -3.47
CA ARG A 282 -12.65 -11.63 -2.73
C ARG A 282 -12.88 -12.94 -1.97
N ARG A 283 -12.22 -14.01 -2.37
CA ARG A 283 -12.24 -15.30 -1.64
C ARG A 283 -11.11 -15.36 -0.60
N LEU A 284 -9.91 -14.89 -0.95
CA LEU A 284 -8.77 -14.86 -0.05
C LEU A 284 -9.02 -13.97 1.18
N LEU A 285 -9.53 -12.74 0.98
CA LEU A 285 -9.65 -11.76 2.08
C LEU A 285 -10.54 -12.25 3.23
N PRO A 286 -11.78 -12.76 3.00
CA PRO A 286 -12.58 -13.34 4.08
C PRO A 286 -11.92 -14.55 4.74
N ALA A 287 -11.30 -15.44 3.96
CA ALA A 287 -10.61 -16.61 4.50
C ALA A 287 -9.43 -16.21 5.41
N LEU A 288 -8.67 -15.17 5.02
CA LEU A 288 -7.60 -14.65 5.85
C LEU A 288 -8.14 -13.99 7.13
N VAL A 289 -9.21 -13.21 7.04
CA VAL A 289 -9.85 -12.59 8.20
C VAL A 289 -10.35 -13.66 9.17
N GLU A 290 -10.99 -14.71 8.67
CA GLU A 290 -11.43 -15.86 9.49
C GLU A 290 -10.25 -16.56 10.17
N ALA A 291 -9.17 -16.81 9.43
CA ALA A 291 -7.94 -17.40 9.96
C ALA A 291 -7.27 -16.53 11.06
N LEU A 292 -7.57 -15.24 11.08
CA LEU A 292 -7.12 -14.28 12.10
C LEU A 292 -8.19 -14.03 13.20
N GLY A 293 -9.07 -15.01 13.42
CA GLY A 293 -10.09 -14.96 14.48
C GLY A 293 -11.33 -14.13 14.15
N GLY A 294 -11.52 -13.75 12.90
CA GLY A 294 -12.62 -12.92 12.44
C GLY A 294 -12.34 -11.41 12.52
N GLU A 295 -13.24 -10.63 11.93
CA GLU A 295 -13.13 -9.16 11.93
C GLU A 295 -13.45 -8.58 13.30
N HIS A 296 -12.58 -7.70 13.77
CA HIS A 296 -12.85 -6.92 14.99
C HIS A 296 -13.73 -5.72 14.64
N LEU A 297 -14.98 -5.78 15.04
CA LEU A 297 -15.91 -4.65 14.94
C LEU A 297 -15.82 -3.84 16.22
N PRO A 298 -15.51 -2.52 16.16
CA PRO A 298 -15.54 -1.69 17.36
C PRO A 298 -16.94 -1.72 17.97
N ALA A 299 -17.01 -1.81 19.29
CA ALA A 299 -18.29 -1.71 20.00
C ALA A 299 -18.97 -0.37 19.63
N SER A 300 -20.20 -0.46 19.14
CA SER A 300 -21.07 0.67 18.76
C SER A 300 -21.44 1.54 19.96
#